data_6b60c9a24abf00359f1cedaa0acacd24
#
_entry.id   6b60c9a24abf00359f1cedaa0acacd24
#
_cell.length_a   1.000
_cell.length_b   1.000
_cell.length_c   1.000
_cell.angle_alpha   90.00
_cell.angle_beta   90.00
_cell.angle_gamma   90.00
#
_symmetry.space_group_name_H-M   'P 1'
#
loop_
_entity.id
_entity.type
_entity.pdbx_description
1 polymer ?
#
loop_
_entity_poly.entity_id
_entity_poly.type
_entity_poly.pdbx_seq_one_letter_code
_entity_poly.pdbx_strand_id
1 'polypeptide(L)'
;ISAEYILLNHYLDEINDKIEGKIANYIRRIQNEDGGWPLYYGGEINVSASVKAYLALKLVGDDPDAAHMIKARDAILAHGGAKESNVFTRITLALFGLVPWRATPVTRIEILFAPKWFPLHINKVSYWTRTVTVPLLILTALRPKAKNPRNVTLDELFTKSRFKEDYRIENPKGNWLGSLMIAMDRIARPIDWLIPNFFVNRGIEKGMRFITERLNGEDGLGGIFPAMANALMAFDALGIPKDEPHVVMARKALERLLVIGGEEAYCQPCLSPVWDTSLAAHAMLEATQSSGPRSIAEDTIAKSCDWLEELQIKECVGDWAVWRPNLRPGGWAFQYRNDHYPDVDDTAVVAMALDRAGEPSQAESLSRAVEWIIGMQSKNG
;
A
#
# COMPACT_ATOMS: atom_id res chain seq x y z
N ILE A 1 -9.54 0.64 0.19
CA ILE A 1 -8.89 -0.64 0.51
C ILE A 1 -9.93 -1.77 0.51
N SER A 2 -11.05 -1.67 1.25
CA SER A 2 -12.07 -2.74 1.30
C SER A 2 -12.58 -3.13 -0.11
N ALA A 3 -12.86 -2.16 -0.97
CA ALA A 3 -13.19 -2.43 -2.37
C ALA A 3 -12.05 -3.15 -3.11
N GLU A 4 -10.81 -2.73 -2.89
CA GLU A 4 -9.63 -3.33 -3.53
C GLU A 4 -9.40 -4.79 -3.10
N TYR A 5 -9.81 -5.18 -1.90
CA TYR A 5 -9.80 -6.58 -1.47
C TYR A 5 -10.71 -7.46 -2.36
N ILE A 6 -11.93 -7.00 -2.63
CA ILE A 6 -12.85 -7.68 -3.56
C ILE A 6 -12.23 -7.74 -4.97
N LEU A 7 -11.67 -6.61 -5.45
CA LEU A 7 -11.03 -6.57 -6.77
C LEU A 7 -9.88 -7.58 -6.87
N LEU A 8 -9.04 -7.71 -5.83
CA LEU A 8 -7.95 -8.68 -5.81
C LEU A 8 -8.45 -10.11 -5.92
N ASN A 9 -9.50 -10.48 -5.15
CA ASN A 9 -10.05 -11.83 -5.21
C ASN A 9 -10.61 -12.15 -6.60
N HIS A 10 -11.33 -11.21 -7.21
CA HIS A 10 -11.83 -11.37 -8.59
C HIS A 10 -10.73 -11.33 -9.65
N TYR A 11 -9.60 -10.64 -9.38
CA TYR A 11 -8.42 -10.72 -10.24
C TYR A 11 -7.83 -12.13 -10.23
N LEU A 12 -7.70 -12.75 -9.06
CA LEU A 12 -7.06 -14.04 -8.83
C LEU A 12 -8.00 -15.24 -9.02
N ASP A 13 -9.31 -15.01 -9.21
CA ASP A 13 -10.35 -16.04 -9.17
C ASP A 13 -10.34 -16.82 -7.83
N GLU A 14 -10.32 -16.06 -6.72
CA GLU A 14 -10.31 -16.55 -5.34
C GLU A 14 -11.47 -15.97 -4.55
N ILE A 15 -12.66 -15.97 -5.15
CA ILE A 15 -13.87 -15.34 -4.62
C ILE A 15 -14.32 -16.02 -3.33
N ASN A 16 -14.62 -15.20 -2.33
CA ASN A 16 -15.26 -15.62 -1.09
C ASN A 16 -16.56 -14.84 -0.87
N ASP A 17 -17.66 -15.36 -1.41
CA ASP A 17 -18.96 -14.68 -1.40
C ASP A 17 -19.41 -14.28 0.01
N LYS A 18 -19.06 -15.04 1.06
CA LYS A 18 -19.43 -14.72 2.44
C LYS A 18 -18.70 -13.48 2.95
N ILE A 19 -17.41 -13.41 2.75
CA ILE A 19 -16.58 -12.25 3.19
C ILE A 19 -16.88 -11.04 2.31
N GLU A 20 -16.95 -11.24 0.99
CA GLU A 20 -17.22 -10.17 0.04
C GLU A 20 -18.62 -9.57 0.22
N GLY A 21 -19.62 -10.39 0.55
CA GLY A 21 -20.96 -9.91 0.90
C GLY A 21 -20.96 -9.01 2.14
N LYS A 22 -20.19 -9.37 3.18
CA LYS A 22 -20.01 -8.52 4.36
C LYS A 22 -19.27 -7.22 4.05
N ILE A 23 -18.24 -7.27 3.20
CA ILE A 23 -17.53 -6.08 2.74
C ILE A 23 -18.46 -5.18 1.90
N ALA A 24 -19.30 -5.78 1.06
CA ALA A 24 -20.29 -5.04 0.28
C ALA A 24 -21.30 -4.32 1.19
N ASN A 25 -21.76 -4.96 2.28
CA ASN A 25 -22.62 -4.31 3.28
C ASN A 25 -21.96 -3.07 3.87
N TYR A 26 -20.69 -3.19 4.28
CA TYR A 26 -19.90 -2.06 4.76
C TYR A 26 -19.78 -0.95 3.70
N ILE A 27 -19.44 -1.30 2.45
CA ILE A 27 -19.29 -0.31 1.36
C ILE A 27 -20.61 0.42 1.10
N ARG A 28 -21.76 -0.29 1.06
CA ARG A 28 -23.08 0.34 0.88
C ARG A 28 -23.40 1.30 2.02
N ARG A 29 -23.12 0.91 3.28
CA ARG A 29 -23.41 1.73 4.46
C ARG A 29 -22.62 3.04 4.50
N ILE A 30 -21.36 3.03 4.03
CA ILE A 30 -20.49 4.22 4.06
C ILE A 30 -20.60 5.08 2.79
N GLN A 31 -21.55 4.79 1.90
CA GLN A 31 -21.83 5.64 0.77
C GLN A 31 -22.37 7.00 1.25
N ASN A 32 -21.81 8.10 0.74
CA ASN A 32 -22.26 9.44 1.07
C ASN A 32 -23.65 9.76 0.49
N GLU A 33 -24.27 10.81 1.01
CA GLU A 33 -25.54 11.33 0.49
C GLU A 33 -25.46 11.79 -0.97
N ASP A 34 -24.30 12.27 -1.42
CA ASP A 34 -24.01 12.63 -2.82
C ASP A 34 -23.89 11.41 -3.76
N GLY A 35 -23.88 10.20 -3.21
CA GLY A 35 -23.77 8.94 -3.95
C GLY A 35 -22.35 8.42 -4.11
N GLY A 36 -21.33 9.21 -3.79
CA GLY A 36 -19.93 8.82 -3.89
C GLY A 36 -19.35 8.20 -2.61
N TRP A 37 -18.07 7.91 -2.64
CA TRP A 37 -17.27 7.50 -1.47
C TRP A 37 -16.11 8.46 -1.27
N PRO A 38 -15.95 8.99 -0.03
CA PRO A 38 -14.83 9.85 0.33
C PRO A 38 -13.60 9.03 0.70
N LEU A 39 -12.45 9.70 0.89
CA LEU A 39 -11.24 9.08 1.43
C LEU A 39 -11.22 9.01 2.97
N TYR A 40 -12.03 9.83 3.62
CA TYR A 40 -12.15 9.91 5.09
C TYR A 40 -13.57 10.29 5.48
N TYR A 41 -13.94 10.02 6.72
CA TYR A 41 -15.29 10.30 7.24
C TYR A 41 -15.66 11.78 7.10
N GLY A 42 -16.83 12.07 6.52
CA GLY A 42 -17.30 13.43 6.27
C GLY A 42 -16.57 14.18 5.15
N GLY A 43 -15.69 13.52 4.40
CA GLY A 43 -15.02 14.10 3.24
C GLY A 43 -15.92 14.19 2.01
N GLU A 44 -15.46 14.96 1.01
CA GLU A 44 -16.09 15.04 -0.30
C GLU A 44 -15.87 13.76 -1.12
N ILE A 45 -16.70 13.57 -2.14
CA ILE A 45 -16.56 12.45 -3.08
C ILE A 45 -15.14 12.39 -3.67
N ASN A 46 -14.56 11.19 -3.66
CA ASN A 46 -13.34 10.90 -4.41
C ASN A 46 -13.67 9.96 -5.58
N VAL A 47 -13.48 10.44 -6.80
CA VAL A 47 -13.80 9.69 -8.02
C VAL A 47 -13.10 8.33 -8.05
N SER A 48 -11.81 8.27 -7.67
CA SER A 48 -11.04 7.03 -7.68
C SER A 48 -11.54 6.00 -6.66
N ALA A 49 -11.92 6.45 -5.47
CA ALA A 49 -12.53 5.59 -4.45
C ALA A 49 -13.91 5.11 -4.91
N SER A 50 -14.72 6.01 -5.47
CA SER A 50 -16.09 5.74 -5.93
C SER A 50 -16.11 4.75 -7.09
N VAL A 51 -15.23 4.88 -8.07
CA VAL A 51 -15.11 3.92 -9.18
C VAL A 51 -14.72 2.53 -8.69
N LYS A 52 -13.79 2.42 -7.74
CA LYS A 52 -13.42 1.12 -7.15
C LYS A 52 -14.55 0.52 -6.31
N ALA A 53 -15.25 1.34 -5.53
CA ALA A 53 -16.39 0.89 -4.75
C ALA A 53 -17.54 0.41 -5.65
N TYR A 54 -17.88 1.16 -6.68
CA TYR A 54 -18.88 0.77 -7.69
C TYR A 54 -18.51 -0.56 -8.37
N LEU A 55 -17.25 -0.70 -8.83
CA LEU A 55 -16.78 -1.94 -9.44
C LEU A 55 -16.87 -3.11 -8.46
N ALA A 56 -16.46 -2.93 -7.21
CA ALA A 56 -16.51 -3.98 -6.19
C ALA A 56 -17.94 -4.43 -5.91
N LEU A 57 -18.89 -3.50 -5.75
CA LEU A 57 -20.31 -3.82 -5.56
C LEU A 57 -20.88 -4.59 -6.76
N LYS A 58 -20.55 -4.16 -7.98
CA LYS A 58 -20.98 -4.85 -9.20
C LYS A 58 -20.35 -6.26 -9.32
N LEU A 59 -19.09 -6.43 -8.88
CA LEU A 59 -18.42 -7.73 -8.83
C LEU A 59 -19.08 -8.68 -7.82
N VAL A 60 -19.58 -8.18 -6.70
CA VAL A 60 -20.32 -8.99 -5.71
C VAL A 60 -21.71 -9.35 -6.22
N GLY A 61 -22.26 -8.62 -7.18
CA GLY A 61 -23.53 -8.92 -7.83
C GLY A 61 -24.62 -7.88 -7.61
N ASP A 62 -24.26 -6.67 -7.18
CA ASP A 62 -25.24 -5.58 -7.09
C ASP A 62 -25.76 -5.22 -8.49
N ASP A 63 -27.08 -5.07 -8.58
CA ASP A 63 -27.72 -4.64 -9.80
C ASP A 63 -27.35 -3.18 -10.12
N PRO A 64 -26.81 -2.89 -11.31
CA PRO A 64 -26.50 -1.52 -11.74
C PRO A 64 -27.69 -0.56 -11.69
N ASP A 65 -28.91 -1.07 -11.71
CA ASP A 65 -30.14 -0.30 -11.62
C ASP A 65 -30.69 -0.20 -10.18
N ALA A 66 -30.03 -0.76 -9.20
CA ALA A 66 -30.33 -0.52 -7.78
C ALA A 66 -30.12 0.96 -7.40
N ALA A 67 -30.94 1.50 -6.51
CA ALA A 67 -30.93 2.92 -6.17
C ALA A 67 -29.57 3.47 -5.76
N HIS A 68 -28.81 2.72 -4.94
CA HIS A 68 -27.47 3.11 -4.51
C HIS A 68 -26.44 3.08 -5.65
N MET A 69 -26.60 2.16 -6.61
CA MET A 69 -25.72 2.05 -7.77
C MET A 69 -26.01 3.16 -8.79
N ILE A 70 -27.29 3.49 -9.04
CA ILE A 70 -27.67 4.63 -9.87
C ILE A 70 -27.09 5.92 -9.31
N LYS A 71 -27.27 6.15 -8.00
CA LYS A 71 -26.76 7.32 -7.29
C LYS A 71 -25.24 7.44 -7.41
N ALA A 72 -24.51 6.32 -7.25
CA ALA A 72 -23.06 6.25 -7.41
C ALA A 72 -22.63 6.56 -8.86
N ARG A 73 -23.30 5.96 -9.85
CA ARG A 73 -23.03 6.20 -11.27
C ARG A 73 -23.21 7.68 -11.63
N ASP A 74 -24.32 8.29 -11.20
CA ASP A 74 -24.62 9.68 -11.50
C ASP A 74 -23.62 10.62 -10.86
N ALA A 75 -23.21 10.35 -9.60
CA ALA A 75 -22.17 11.10 -8.92
C ALA A 75 -20.81 10.99 -9.63
N ILE A 76 -20.41 9.80 -10.05
CA ILE A 76 -19.14 9.59 -10.79
C ILE A 76 -19.18 10.32 -12.14
N LEU A 77 -20.29 10.23 -12.88
CA LEU A 77 -20.46 10.90 -14.18
C LEU A 77 -20.47 12.42 -14.05
N ALA A 78 -21.09 12.97 -12.99
CA ALA A 78 -21.07 14.41 -12.69
C ALA A 78 -19.65 14.94 -12.48
N HIS A 79 -18.72 14.08 -12.03
CA HIS A 79 -17.30 14.39 -11.85
C HIS A 79 -16.42 13.97 -13.04
N GLY A 80 -17.00 13.81 -14.23
CA GLY A 80 -16.28 13.52 -15.47
C GLY A 80 -16.11 12.04 -15.81
N GLY A 81 -16.64 11.13 -14.97
CA GLY A 81 -16.63 9.69 -15.21
C GLY A 81 -15.36 8.98 -14.75
N ALA A 82 -15.29 7.68 -14.97
CA ALA A 82 -14.20 6.83 -14.55
C ALA A 82 -12.82 7.23 -15.14
N LYS A 83 -12.80 7.97 -16.23
CA LYS A 83 -11.57 8.51 -16.85
C LYS A 83 -10.81 9.49 -15.94
N GLU A 84 -11.50 10.17 -15.03
CA GLU A 84 -10.90 11.13 -14.08
C GLU A 84 -10.27 10.44 -12.86
N SER A 85 -10.32 9.13 -12.80
CA SER A 85 -9.63 8.35 -11.76
C SER A 85 -8.12 8.57 -11.79
N ASN A 86 -7.48 8.47 -10.63
CA ASN A 86 -6.03 8.54 -10.51
C ASN A 86 -5.33 7.39 -11.24
N VAL A 87 -4.01 7.51 -11.40
CA VAL A 87 -3.19 6.55 -12.13
C VAL A 87 -3.31 5.12 -11.58
N PHE A 88 -3.34 4.94 -10.26
CA PHE A 88 -3.45 3.61 -9.64
C PHE A 88 -4.79 2.94 -9.96
N THR A 89 -5.89 3.69 -9.88
CA THR A 89 -7.21 3.19 -10.26
C THR A 89 -7.25 2.84 -11.76
N ARG A 90 -6.68 3.69 -12.63
CA ARG A 90 -6.60 3.39 -14.07
C ARG A 90 -5.77 2.12 -14.35
N ILE A 91 -4.69 1.85 -13.60
CA ILE A 91 -3.92 0.60 -13.71
C ILE A 91 -4.80 -0.58 -13.32
N THR A 92 -5.52 -0.50 -12.20
CA THR A 92 -6.46 -1.54 -11.79
C THR A 92 -7.51 -1.80 -12.87
N LEU A 93 -8.12 -0.76 -13.42
CA LEU A 93 -9.07 -0.88 -14.51
C LEU A 93 -8.46 -1.50 -15.79
N ALA A 94 -7.19 -1.18 -16.08
CA ALA A 94 -6.47 -1.75 -17.22
C ALA A 94 -6.18 -3.25 -17.01
N LEU A 95 -5.82 -3.65 -15.79
CA LEU A 95 -5.67 -5.07 -15.42
C LEU A 95 -6.97 -5.86 -15.61
N PHE A 96 -8.12 -5.25 -15.32
CA PHE A 96 -9.43 -5.85 -15.60
C PHE A 96 -9.87 -5.75 -17.07
N GLY A 97 -9.09 -5.10 -17.94
CA GLY A 97 -9.46 -4.86 -19.33
C GLY A 97 -10.61 -3.87 -19.51
N LEU A 98 -10.91 -3.08 -18.48
CA LEU A 98 -12.00 -2.09 -18.45
C LEU A 98 -11.58 -0.76 -19.09
N VAL A 99 -10.28 -0.50 -19.19
CA VAL A 99 -9.70 0.61 -19.96
C VAL A 99 -8.48 0.10 -20.74
N PRO A 100 -8.10 0.75 -21.84
CA PRO A 100 -6.90 0.39 -22.56
C PRO A 100 -5.64 0.80 -21.76
N TRP A 101 -4.53 0.07 -21.89
CA TRP A 101 -3.25 0.39 -21.23
C TRP A 101 -2.71 1.79 -21.56
N ARG A 102 -3.13 2.39 -22.68
CA ARG A 102 -2.79 3.81 -22.97
C ARG A 102 -3.40 4.80 -21.96
N ALA A 103 -4.37 4.37 -21.14
CA ALA A 103 -4.94 5.18 -20.07
C ALA A 103 -3.99 5.35 -18.87
N THR A 104 -2.92 4.56 -18.83
CA THR A 104 -1.90 4.60 -17.79
C THR A 104 -0.60 5.24 -18.30
N PRO A 105 0.24 5.82 -17.43
CA PRO A 105 1.56 6.26 -17.83
C PRO A 105 2.45 5.07 -18.22
N VAL A 106 3.44 5.31 -19.05
CA VAL A 106 4.47 4.33 -19.36
C VAL A 106 5.41 4.21 -18.15
N THR A 107 5.23 3.12 -17.42
CA THR A 107 6.08 2.76 -16.29
C THR A 107 6.96 1.59 -16.68
N ARG A 108 8.26 1.83 -16.73
CA ARG A 108 9.22 0.87 -17.27
C ARG A 108 9.99 0.19 -16.14
N ILE A 109 9.99 -1.14 -16.16
CA ILE A 109 10.69 -1.94 -15.14
C ILE A 109 12.21 -1.73 -15.20
N GLU A 110 12.75 -1.30 -16.33
CA GLU A 110 14.16 -0.98 -16.51
C GLU A 110 14.63 0.21 -15.66
N ILE A 111 13.72 1.00 -15.10
CA ILE A 111 14.05 2.02 -14.08
C ILE A 111 14.81 1.43 -12.90
N LEU A 112 14.63 0.14 -12.62
CA LEU A 112 15.35 -0.58 -11.57
C LEU A 112 16.86 -0.65 -11.83
N PHE A 113 17.32 -0.46 -13.07
CA PHE A 113 18.74 -0.41 -13.45
C PHE A 113 19.31 1.00 -13.47
N ALA A 114 18.49 2.02 -13.23
CA ALA A 114 18.96 3.39 -13.24
C ALA A 114 20.13 3.56 -12.24
N PRO A 115 21.16 4.34 -12.59
CA PRO A 115 22.27 4.61 -11.68
C PRO A 115 21.82 5.55 -10.54
N LYS A 116 22.49 5.51 -9.39
CA LYS A 116 22.14 6.29 -8.19
C LYS A 116 22.04 7.82 -8.45
N TRP A 117 22.78 8.35 -9.42
CA TRP A 117 22.71 9.77 -9.78
C TRP A 117 21.44 10.14 -10.55
N PHE A 118 20.77 9.18 -11.18
CA PHE A 118 19.57 9.45 -11.98
C PHE A 118 18.45 10.06 -11.10
N PRO A 119 17.78 11.14 -11.57
CA PRO A 119 16.77 11.84 -10.76
C PRO A 119 15.63 10.96 -10.26
N LEU A 120 15.19 10.00 -11.07
CA LEU A 120 14.09 9.07 -10.77
C LEU A 120 14.57 7.71 -10.24
N HIS A 121 15.80 7.64 -9.70
CA HIS A 121 16.30 6.38 -9.13
C HIS A 121 15.40 5.90 -7.99
N ILE A 122 15.10 4.59 -7.96
CA ILE A 122 14.14 3.98 -7.04
C ILE A 122 14.45 4.26 -5.55
N ASN A 123 15.71 4.41 -5.18
CA ASN A 123 16.12 4.72 -3.80
C ASN A 123 15.95 6.20 -3.41
N LYS A 124 15.48 7.07 -4.33
CA LYS A 124 15.16 8.48 -4.05
C LYS A 124 13.69 8.69 -3.70
N VAL A 125 12.86 7.66 -3.80
CA VAL A 125 11.49 7.66 -3.34
C VAL A 125 11.37 6.91 -2.01
N SER A 126 10.30 7.17 -1.26
CA SER A 126 10.08 6.53 0.04
C SER A 126 10.03 5.01 -0.07
N TYR A 127 10.30 4.34 1.04
CA TYR A 127 10.19 2.88 1.11
C TYR A 127 8.78 2.39 0.75
N TRP A 128 7.75 3.02 1.29
CA TRP A 128 6.34 2.73 1.00
C TRP A 128 6.04 2.80 -0.50
N THR A 129 6.54 3.85 -1.16
CA THR A 129 6.41 3.98 -2.61
C THR A 129 7.12 2.85 -3.34
N ARG A 130 8.31 2.43 -2.90
CA ARG A 130 9.06 1.32 -3.53
C ARG A 130 8.32 0.00 -3.41
N THR A 131 7.82 -0.33 -2.23
CA THR A 131 7.11 -1.62 -2.00
C THR A 131 5.83 -1.74 -2.80
N VAL A 132 5.13 -0.62 -3.07
CA VAL A 132 3.96 -0.59 -3.96
C VAL A 132 4.38 -0.58 -5.43
N THR A 133 5.39 0.21 -5.78
CA THR A 133 5.74 0.45 -7.19
C THR A 133 6.47 -0.74 -7.81
N VAL A 134 7.38 -1.41 -7.10
CA VAL A 134 8.17 -2.50 -7.70
C VAL A 134 7.30 -3.64 -8.21
N PRO A 135 6.34 -4.21 -7.44
CA PRO A 135 5.43 -5.21 -8.00
C PRO A 135 4.53 -4.62 -9.11
N LEU A 136 4.15 -3.36 -9.01
CA LEU A 136 3.38 -2.69 -10.05
C LEU A 136 4.17 -2.54 -11.37
N LEU A 137 5.48 -2.33 -11.32
CA LEU A 137 6.34 -2.34 -12.51
C LEU A 137 6.34 -3.71 -13.20
N ILE A 138 6.31 -4.80 -12.45
CA ILE A 138 6.17 -6.16 -13.01
C ILE A 138 4.83 -6.29 -13.74
N LEU A 139 3.74 -5.88 -13.08
CA LEU A 139 2.40 -5.92 -13.66
C LEU A 139 2.28 -5.08 -14.94
N THR A 140 2.85 -3.87 -14.94
CA THR A 140 2.83 -3.00 -16.13
C THR A 140 3.72 -3.51 -17.26
N ALA A 141 4.80 -4.22 -16.95
CA ALA A 141 5.65 -4.87 -17.95
C ALA A 141 4.97 -6.08 -18.59
N LEU A 142 4.32 -6.93 -17.78
CA LEU A 142 3.63 -8.15 -18.25
C LEU A 142 2.25 -7.87 -18.83
N ARG A 143 1.58 -6.81 -18.39
CA ARG A 143 0.21 -6.45 -18.77
C ARG A 143 -0.78 -7.60 -18.65
N PRO A 144 -0.80 -8.33 -17.53
CA PRO A 144 -1.70 -9.46 -17.36
C PRO A 144 -3.15 -8.99 -17.39
N LYS A 145 -4.07 -9.94 -17.58
CA LYS A 145 -5.51 -9.68 -17.53
C LYS A 145 -6.12 -10.40 -16.33
N ALA A 146 -6.90 -9.68 -15.54
CA ALA A 146 -7.71 -10.23 -14.46
C ALA A 146 -8.61 -11.37 -14.96
N LYS A 147 -8.77 -12.39 -14.17
CA LYS A 147 -9.65 -13.53 -14.48
C LYS A 147 -11.10 -13.09 -14.62
N ASN A 148 -11.55 -12.16 -13.73
CA ASN A 148 -12.90 -11.57 -13.77
C ASN A 148 -13.98 -12.59 -14.14
N PRO A 149 -14.19 -13.64 -13.34
CA PRO A 149 -15.03 -14.78 -13.74
C PRO A 149 -16.50 -14.40 -13.97
N ARG A 150 -16.94 -13.29 -13.39
CA ARG A 150 -18.30 -12.76 -13.57
C ARG A 150 -18.44 -11.83 -14.79
N ASN A 151 -17.37 -11.61 -15.54
CA ASN A 151 -17.34 -10.79 -16.76
C ASN A 151 -17.92 -9.38 -16.59
N VAL A 152 -17.69 -8.76 -15.44
CA VAL A 152 -18.19 -7.42 -15.11
C VAL A 152 -17.52 -6.36 -16.00
N THR A 153 -18.31 -5.41 -16.50
CA THR A 153 -17.88 -4.24 -17.28
C THR A 153 -18.29 -2.95 -16.58
N LEU A 154 -17.76 -1.81 -17.01
CA LEU A 154 -18.02 -0.47 -16.45
C LEU A 154 -18.34 0.57 -17.53
N ASP A 155 -18.90 0.15 -18.67
CA ASP A 155 -19.15 1.06 -19.78
C ASP A 155 -20.06 2.24 -19.39
N GLU A 156 -20.96 2.02 -18.43
CA GLU A 156 -21.89 3.01 -17.89
C GLU A 156 -21.22 4.14 -17.07
N LEU A 157 -19.96 3.99 -16.67
CA LEU A 157 -19.19 5.02 -15.95
C LEU A 157 -18.38 5.93 -16.87
N PHE A 158 -18.56 5.82 -18.19
CA PHE A 158 -17.84 6.63 -19.17
C PHE A 158 -18.81 7.49 -19.97
N THR A 159 -18.42 8.74 -20.23
CA THR A 159 -19.22 9.67 -21.05
C THR A 159 -19.14 9.37 -22.55
N LYS A 160 -18.06 8.70 -22.96
CA LYS A 160 -17.83 8.18 -24.32
C LYS A 160 -17.39 6.72 -24.21
N SER A 161 -17.30 6.03 -25.35
CA SER A 161 -16.70 4.70 -25.34
C SER A 161 -15.30 4.75 -24.67
N ARG A 162 -15.05 3.86 -23.68
CA ARG A 162 -13.79 3.75 -22.96
C ARG A 162 -12.55 3.66 -23.85
N PHE A 163 -12.70 3.17 -25.09
CA PHE A 163 -11.62 3.12 -26.07
C PHE A 163 -11.45 4.42 -26.86
N LYS A 164 -12.37 5.37 -26.75
CA LYS A 164 -12.33 6.69 -27.42
C LYS A 164 -12.14 7.85 -26.45
N GLU A 165 -12.10 7.57 -25.13
CA GLU A 165 -11.86 8.59 -24.11
C GLU A 165 -10.45 9.18 -24.22
N ASP A 166 -10.34 10.44 -23.81
CA ASP A 166 -9.08 11.14 -23.68
C ASP A 166 -8.52 10.94 -22.25
N TYR A 167 -7.51 10.07 -22.15
CA TYR A 167 -6.85 9.76 -20.88
C TYR A 167 -5.59 10.63 -20.70
N ARG A 168 -5.75 11.94 -20.72
CA ARG A 168 -4.62 12.84 -20.45
C ARG A 168 -4.11 12.65 -19.04
N ILE A 169 -2.78 12.64 -18.93
CA ILE A 169 -2.10 12.72 -17.64
C ILE A 169 -1.84 14.20 -17.41
N GLU A 170 -2.51 14.75 -16.40
CA GLU A 170 -2.36 16.14 -16.00
C GLU A 170 -1.28 16.29 -14.94
N ASN A 171 -0.68 17.47 -14.86
CA ASN A 171 0.23 17.87 -13.78
C ASN A 171 -0.51 18.76 -12.79
N PRO A 172 -1.23 18.20 -11.80
CA PRO A 172 -2.09 18.98 -10.90
C PRO A 172 -1.30 19.97 -10.03
N LYS A 173 0.01 19.73 -9.83
CA LYS A 173 0.89 20.62 -9.06
C LYS A 173 1.53 21.72 -9.93
N GLY A 174 1.39 21.67 -11.26
CA GLY A 174 1.99 22.64 -12.18
C GLY A 174 3.52 22.77 -12.10
N ASN A 175 4.20 21.88 -11.37
CA ASN A 175 5.64 21.97 -11.17
C ASN A 175 6.43 21.44 -12.39
N TRP A 176 7.65 21.91 -12.56
CA TRP A 176 8.51 21.57 -13.69
C TRP A 176 8.83 20.06 -13.76
N LEU A 177 8.95 19.39 -12.59
CA LEU A 177 9.23 17.96 -12.51
C LEU A 177 8.05 17.12 -13.05
N GLY A 178 6.81 17.47 -12.71
CA GLY A 178 5.62 16.82 -13.26
C GLY A 178 5.51 17.02 -14.76
N SER A 179 5.83 18.23 -15.27
CA SER A 179 5.87 18.50 -16.71
C SER A 179 6.96 17.70 -17.43
N LEU A 180 8.13 17.54 -16.81
CA LEU A 180 9.20 16.68 -17.32
C LEU A 180 8.77 15.22 -17.37
N MET A 181 8.12 14.71 -16.34
CA MET A 181 7.62 13.33 -16.32
C MET A 181 6.58 13.07 -17.42
N ILE A 182 5.67 14.01 -17.67
CA ILE A 182 4.70 13.93 -18.78
C ILE A 182 5.41 13.97 -20.15
N ALA A 183 6.41 14.81 -20.30
CA ALA A 183 7.21 14.84 -21.54
C ALA A 183 7.95 13.52 -21.76
N MET A 184 8.54 12.95 -20.72
CA MET A 184 9.20 11.63 -20.77
C MET A 184 8.20 10.52 -21.13
N ASP A 185 6.98 10.53 -20.55
CA ASP A 185 5.93 9.58 -20.92
C ASP A 185 5.59 9.66 -22.43
N ARG A 186 5.41 10.87 -22.96
CA ARG A 186 5.13 11.08 -24.38
C ARG A 186 6.23 10.56 -25.30
N ILE A 187 7.50 10.73 -24.89
CA ILE A 187 8.66 10.23 -25.65
C ILE A 187 8.79 8.71 -25.53
N ALA A 188 8.52 8.15 -24.34
CA ALA A 188 8.65 6.73 -24.09
C ALA A 188 7.59 5.89 -24.81
N ARG A 189 6.35 6.39 -24.98
CA ARG A 189 5.26 5.65 -25.63
C ARG A 189 5.59 5.08 -27.02
N PRO A 190 6.10 5.86 -27.98
CA PRO A 190 6.38 5.36 -29.31
C PRO A 190 7.59 4.42 -29.39
N ILE A 191 8.46 4.43 -28.40
CA ILE A 191 9.67 3.57 -28.37
C ILE A 191 9.54 2.36 -27.44
N ASP A 192 8.39 2.19 -26.79
CA ASP A 192 8.12 1.11 -25.84
C ASP A 192 8.39 -0.28 -26.43
N TRP A 193 8.02 -0.50 -27.69
CA TRP A 193 8.20 -1.76 -28.41
C TRP A 193 9.66 -2.05 -28.85
N LEU A 194 10.54 -1.06 -28.81
CA LEU A 194 11.94 -1.22 -29.25
C LEU A 194 12.84 -1.86 -28.20
N ILE A 195 12.38 -1.97 -26.94
CA ILE A 195 13.23 -2.50 -25.88
C ILE A 195 13.24 -4.02 -25.92
N PRO A 196 14.45 -4.62 -25.97
CA PRO A 196 14.58 -6.08 -25.99
C PRO A 196 14.00 -6.74 -24.73
N ASN A 197 13.27 -7.84 -24.88
CA ASN A 197 12.70 -8.63 -23.78
C ASN A 197 13.76 -9.07 -22.74
N PHE A 198 15.01 -9.17 -23.13
CA PHE A 198 16.11 -9.48 -22.22
C PHE A 198 16.19 -8.49 -21.03
N PHE A 199 16.07 -7.18 -21.29
CA PHE A 199 16.12 -6.16 -20.23
C PHE A 199 14.86 -6.21 -19.38
N VAL A 200 13.70 -6.45 -19.99
CA VAL A 200 12.43 -6.62 -19.28
C VAL A 200 12.53 -7.81 -18.31
N ASN A 201 12.98 -8.97 -18.78
CA ASN A 201 13.12 -10.18 -17.95
C ASN A 201 14.10 -9.97 -16.80
N ARG A 202 15.24 -9.35 -17.05
CA ARG A 202 16.18 -8.99 -15.97
C ARG A 202 15.60 -7.99 -14.98
N GLY A 203 14.78 -7.05 -15.45
CA GLY A 203 14.03 -6.13 -14.60
C GLY A 203 13.05 -6.87 -13.70
N ILE A 204 12.32 -7.84 -14.23
CA ILE A 204 11.41 -8.72 -13.48
C ILE A 204 12.18 -9.49 -12.41
N GLU A 205 13.28 -10.14 -12.76
CA GLU A 205 14.13 -10.86 -11.80
C GLU A 205 14.61 -9.96 -10.65
N LYS A 206 15.03 -8.73 -10.97
CA LYS A 206 15.45 -7.75 -9.95
C LYS A 206 14.28 -7.29 -9.09
N GLY A 207 13.11 -7.07 -9.69
CA GLY A 207 11.88 -6.74 -8.98
C GLY A 207 11.43 -7.86 -8.05
N MET A 208 11.47 -9.10 -8.53
CA MET A 208 11.15 -10.28 -7.73
C MET A 208 12.08 -10.43 -6.54
N ARG A 209 13.39 -10.27 -6.74
CA ARG A 209 14.36 -10.29 -5.64
C ARG A 209 14.05 -9.21 -4.60
N PHE A 210 13.75 -7.98 -5.03
CA PHE A 210 13.35 -6.91 -4.12
C PHE A 210 12.13 -7.29 -3.28
N ILE A 211 11.10 -7.91 -3.90
CA ILE A 211 9.88 -8.35 -3.22
C ILE A 211 10.19 -9.44 -2.20
N THR A 212 10.87 -10.51 -2.62
CA THR A 212 11.12 -11.68 -1.76
C THR A 212 12.05 -11.38 -0.59
N GLU A 213 13.05 -10.51 -0.76
CA GLU A 213 13.92 -10.05 0.33
C GLU A 213 13.16 -9.26 1.39
N ARG A 214 12.06 -8.58 1.03
CA ARG A 214 11.28 -7.69 1.91
C ARG A 214 9.92 -8.26 2.31
N LEU A 215 9.62 -9.48 1.92
CA LEU A 215 8.47 -10.20 2.46
C LEU A 215 8.78 -10.58 3.90
N ASN A 216 8.31 -9.75 4.82
CA ASN A 216 8.52 -9.95 6.25
C ASN A 216 7.38 -10.80 6.82
N GLY A 217 7.64 -12.05 7.14
CA GLY A 217 6.79 -12.99 7.85
C GLY A 217 5.31 -12.58 8.00
N GLU A 218 4.96 -12.06 9.18
CA GLU A 218 3.57 -11.80 9.53
C GLU A 218 2.92 -10.63 8.78
N ASP A 219 3.69 -9.59 8.45
CA ASP A 219 3.15 -8.35 7.86
C ASP A 219 3.33 -8.26 6.35
N GLY A 220 3.99 -9.25 5.74
CA GLY A 220 4.16 -9.30 4.30
C GLY A 220 5.03 -8.17 3.74
N LEU A 221 4.79 -7.78 2.50
CA LEU A 221 5.58 -6.75 1.83
C LEU A 221 5.21 -5.36 2.33
N GLY A 222 6.14 -4.73 3.05
CA GLY A 222 5.97 -3.37 3.57
C GLY A 222 4.86 -3.20 4.60
N GLY A 223 4.18 -4.27 5.01
CA GLY A 223 3.10 -4.24 5.99
C GLY A 223 1.85 -3.46 5.55
N ILE A 224 1.70 -3.17 4.25
CA ILE A 224 0.57 -2.39 3.71
C ILE A 224 -0.18 -3.14 2.61
N PHE A 225 -1.51 -2.99 2.61
CA PHE A 225 -2.40 -3.67 1.66
C PHE A 225 -1.97 -3.52 0.18
N PRO A 226 -1.73 -2.30 -0.37
CA PRO A 226 -1.46 -2.17 -1.80
C PRO A 226 -0.15 -2.85 -2.24
N ALA A 227 0.87 -2.90 -1.39
CA ALA A 227 2.11 -3.58 -1.71
C ALA A 227 1.92 -5.09 -1.79
N MET A 228 1.21 -5.68 -0.81
CA MET A 228 0.89 -7.11 -0.79
C MET A 228 -0.05 -7.51 -1.92
N ALA A 229 -1.09 -6.73 -2.18
CA ALA A 229 -2.02 -6.99 -3.29
C ALA A 229 -1.31 -6.99 -4.64
N ASN A 230 -0.45 -5.99 -4.89
CA ASN A 230 0.33 -5.92 -6.12
C ASN A 230 1.34 -7.08 -6.22
N ALA A 231 1.95 -7.52 -5.10
CA ALA A 231 2.85 -8.67 -5.08
C ALA A 231 2.12 -9.97 -5.42
N LEU A 232 0.94 -10.21 -4.84
CA LEU A 232 0.11 -11.39 -5.16
C LEU A 232 -0.30 -11.41 -6.64
N MET A 233 -0.73 -10.27 -7.18
CA MET A 233 -1.05 -10.17 -8.61
C MET A 233 0.19 -10.40 -9.50
N ALA A 234 1.38 -9.93 -9.07
CA ALA A 234 2.62 -10.17 -9.80
C ALA A 234 3.06 -11.64 -9.75
N PHE A 235 2.90 -12.32 -8.62
CA PHE A 235 3.14 -13.75 -8.50
C PHE A 235 2.23 -14.57 -9.42
N ASP A 236 0.92 -14.27 -9.42
CA ASP A 236 -0.05 -14.92 -10.32
C ASP A 236 0.31 -14.67 -11.81
N ALA A 237 0.66 -13.44 -12.17
CA ALA A 237 1.04 -13.09 -13.53
C ALA A 237 2.32 -13.79 -14.01
N LEU A 238 3.22 -14.16 -13.10
CA LEU A 238 4.43 -14.92 -13.35
C LEU A 238 4.21 -16.44 -13.29
N GLY A 239 3.00 -16.90 -12.99
CA GLY A 239 2.67 -18.31 -12.86
C GLY A 239 3.29 -18.98 -11.64
N ILE A 240 3.62 -18.23 -10.59
CA ILE A 240 4.17 -18.77 -9.34
C ILE A 240 3.06 -19.54 -8.63
N PRO A 241 3.31 -20.78 -8.18
CA PRO A 241 2.32 -21.62 -7.51
C PRO A 241 1.75 -20.97 -6.25
N LYS A 242 0.46 -21.21 -5.96
CA LYS A 242 -0.23 -20.64 -4.79
C LYS A 242 0.30 -21.14 -3.45
N ASP A 243 0.91 -22.31 -3.43
CA ASP A 243 1.53 -22.97 -2.27
C ASP A 243 3.00 -22.57 -2.06
N GLU A 244 3.55 -21.74 -2.94
CA GLU A 244 4.89 -21.19 -2.76
C GLU A 244 4.94 -20.34 -1.47
N PRO A 245 5.99 -20.52 -0.61
CA PRO A 245 6.05 -19.87 0.71
C PRO A 245 5.81 -18.35 0.72
N HIS A 246 6.36 -17.62 -0.27
CA HIS A 246 6.17 -16.15 -0.33
C HIS A 246 4.73 -15.77 -0.71
N VAL A 247 4.07 -16.56 -1.57
CA VAL A 247 2.67 -16.35 -1.93
C VAL A 247 1.77 -16.59 -0.72
N VAL A 248 2.00 -17.69 0.00
CA VAL A 248 1.27 -18.04 1.23
C VAL A 248 1.46 -16.95 2.29
N MET A 249 2.69 -16.47 2.46
CA MET A 249 3.01 -15.40 3.41
C MET A 249 2.28 -14.09 3.08
N ALA A 250 2.37 -13.65 1.82
CA ALA A 250 1.69 -12.44 1.37
C ALA A 250 0.16 -12.53 1.52
N ARG A 251 -0.42 -13.72 1.24
CA ARG A 251 -1.85 -13.97 1.41
C ARG A 251 -2.27 -13.86 2.87
N LYS A 252 -1.58 -14.57 3.77
CA LYS A 252 -1.86 -14.55 5.21
C LYS A 252 -1.71 -13.14 5.81
N ALA A 253 -0.68 -12.41 5.42
CA ALA A 253 -0.47 -11.04 5.88
C ALA A 253 -1.64 -10.13 5.45
N LEU A 254 -2.12 -10.29 4.21
CA LEU A 254 -3.25 -9.53 3.70
C LEU A 254 -4.57 -9.88 4.41
N GLU A 255 -4.82 -11.17 4.70
CA GLU A 255 -6.00 -11.62 5.43
C GLU A 255 -6.06 -11.09 6.86
N ARG A 256 -4.91 -10.86 7.52
CA ARG A 256 -4.84 -10.22 8.83
C ARG A 256 -5.34 -8.78 8.87
N LEU A 257 -5.38 -8.11 7.71
CA LEU A 257 -5.93 -6.76 7.61
C LEU A 257 -7.47 -6.74 7.63
N LEU A 258 -8.12 -7.91 7.54
CA LEU A 258 -9.57 -8.01 7.59
C LEU A 258 -10.09 -7.88 9.03
N VAL A 259 -11.04 -6.98 9.21
CA VAL A 259 -11.86 -6.90 10.41
C VAL A 259 -13.24 -7.43 10.06
N ILE A 260 -13.61 -8.55 10.69
CA ILE A 260 -14.84 -9.29 10.38
C ILE A 260 -15.80 -9.17 11.57
N GLY A 261 -16.91 -8.47 11.37
CA GLY A 261 -18.01 -8.37 12.32
C GLY A 261 -19.16 -9.35 12.02
N GLY A 262 -20.32 -9.11 12.65
CA GLY A 262 -21.54 -9.90 12.42
C GLY A 262 -21.99 -9.85 10.95
N GLU A 263 -22.48 -8.70 10.51
CA GLU A 263 -23.04 -8.50 9.17
C GLU A 263 -22.12 -7.73 8.22
N GLU A 264 -21.04 -7.16 8.73
CA GLU A 264 -20.12 -6.36 7.97
C GLU A 264 -18.68 -6.84 8.14
N ALA A 265 -17.85 -6.53 7.15
CA ALA A 265 -16.39 -6.65 7.23
C ALA A 265 -15.74 -5.49 6.47
N TYR A 266 -14.52 -5.16 6.86
CA TYR A 266 -13.70 -4.21 6.11
C TYR A 266 -12.23 -4.61 6.16
N CYS A 267 -11.46 -4.13 5.19
CA CYS A 267 -10.02 -4.34 5.15
C CYS A 267 -9.30 -3.06 5.55
N GLN A 268 -8.39 -3.17 6.51
CA GLN A 268 -7.52 -2.07 6.94
C GLN A 268 -6.37 -1.86 5.94
N PRO A 269 -5.81 -0.64 5.86
CA PRO A 269 -4.66 -0.37 5.00
C PRO A 269 -3.36 -0.99 5.54
N CYS A 270 -3.20 -1.04 6.85
CA CYS A 270 -2.06 -1.57 7.60
C CYS A 270 -2.46 -1.79 9.06
N LEU A 271 -1.54 -2.37 9.84
CA LEU A 271 -1.58 -2.42 11.30
C LEU A 271 -0.42 -1.58 11.86
N SER A 272 -0.61 -1.00 13.04
CA SER A 272 0.34 -0.08 13.69
C SER A 272 0.74 -0.51 15.12
N PRO A 273 1.06 -1.80 15.36
CA PRO A 273 1.19 -2.30 16.73
C PRO A 273 2.33 -1.63 17.52
N VAL A 274 3.46 -1.34 16.89
CA VAL A 274 4.59 -0.68 17.55
C VAL A 274 4.26 0.75 17.89
N TRP A 275 3.71 1.50 16.93
CA TRP A 275 3.26 2.87 17.11
C TRP A 275 2.20 2.98 18.21
N ASP A 276 1.13 2.19 18.12
CA ASP A 276 0.02 2.23 19.07
C ASP A 276 0.44 1.82 20.48
N THR A 277 1.30 0.79 20.61
CA THR A 277 1.81 0.34 21.92
C THR A 277 2.69 1.41 22.56
N SER A 278 3.56 2.06 21.79
CA SER A 278 4.42 3.11 22.33
C SER A 278 3.62 4.33 22.79
N LEU A 279 2.63 4.77 22.02
CA LEU A 279 1.73 5.86 22.42
C LEU A 279 0.86 5.51 23.63
N ALA A 280 0.36 4.27 23.71
CA ALA A 280 -0.37 3.78 24.87
C ALA A 280 0.52 3.76 26.12
N ALA A 281 1.77 3.30 26.02
CA ALA A 281 2.75 3.35 27.09
C ALA A 281 2.99 4.78 27.57
N HIS A 282 3.14 5.75 26.66
CA HIS A 282 3.25 7.17 27.02
C HIS A 282 2.03 7.69 27.78
N ALA A 283 0.83 7.38 27.31
CA ALA A 283 -0.41 7.78 27.98
C ALA A 283 -0.54 7.18 29.38
N MET A 284 -0.18 5.92 29.53
CA MET A 284 -0.19 5.22 30.82
C MET A 284 0.87 5.78 31.79
N LEU A 285 2.08 6.05 31.31
CA LEU A 285 3.14 6.72 32.10
C LEU A 285 2.69 8.10 32.60
N GLU A 286 2.03 8.88 31.77
CA GLU A 286 1.49 10.17 32.16
C GLU A 286 0.39 10.05 33.23
N ALA A 287 -0.54 9.12 33.04
CA ALA A 287 -1.64 8.89 33.97
C ALA A 287 -1.15 8.38 35.33
N THR A 288 -0.10 7.56 35.40
CA THR A 288 0.46 7.07 36.67
C THR A 288 1.18 8.15 37.47
N GLN A 289 1.74 9.15 36.82
CA GLN A 289 2.35 10.30 37.49
C GLN A 289 1.32 11.20 38.16
N SER A 290 0.12 11.27 37.64
CA SER A 290 -0.91 12.23 38.06
C SER A 290 -1.92 11.72 39.07
N SER A 291 -2.14 10.40 39.24
CA SER A 291 -3.21 9.95 40.14
C SER A 291 -3.22 8.42 40.43
N GLY A 292 -2.68 7.99 41.59
CA GLY A 292 -3.22 6.84 42.24
C GLY A 292 -2.48 5.48 42.14
N PRO A 293 -3.09 4.36 42.53
CA PRO A 293 -2.40 3.10 42.83
C PRO A 293 -1.67 2.52 41.60
N ARG A 294 -0.36 2.40 41.74
CA ARG A 294 0.60 2.12 40.68
C ARG A 294 0.62 0.69 40.14
N SER A 295 0.18 -0.32 40.86
CA SER A 295 0.58 -1.71 40.67
C SER A 295 0.13 -2.37 39.34
N ILE A 296 -1.09 -2.13 38.81
CA ILE A 296 -1.56 -2.78 37.57
C ILE A 296 -0.99 -2.05 36.35
N ALA A 297 -0.90 -0.73 36.43
CA ALA A 297 -0.37 0.07 35.34
C ALA A 297 1.14 -0.15 35.14
N GLU A 298 1.91 -0.28 36.23
CA GLU A 298 3.36 -0.53 36.18
C GLU A 298 3.68 -1.87 35.51
N ASP A 299 2.98 -2.97 35.86
CA ASP A 299 3.18 -4.27 35.21
C ASP A 299 2.82 -4.25 33.71
N THR A 300 1.76 -3.54 33.35
CA THR A 300 1.36 -3.40 31.93
C THR A 300 2.35 -2.56 31.14
N ILE A 301 2.87 -1.48 31.72
CA ILE A 301 3.90 -0.64 31.10
C ILE A 301 5.19 -1.45 30.90
N ALA A 302 5.65 -2.17 31.93
CA ALA A 302 6.84 -3.00 31.87
C ALA A 302 6.72 -4.04 30.75
N LYS A 303 5.61 -4.80 30.69
CA LYS A 303 5.35 -5.75 29.59
C LYS A 303 5.32 -5.11 28.21
N SER A 304 4.76 -3.90 28.10
CA SER A 304 4.75 -3.16 26.83
C SER A 304 6.16 -2.76 26.41
N CYS A 305 6.98 -2.30 27.35
CA CYS A 305 8.36 -1.91 27.09
C CYS A 305 9.24 -3.11 26.72
N ASP A 306 9.10 -4.24 27.43
CA ASP A 306 9.80 -5.49 27.11
C ASP A 306 9.45 -5.97 25.70
N TRP A 307 8.17 -5.96 25.36
CA TRP A 307 7.71 -6.32 24.02
C TRP A 307 8.25 -5.37 22.94
N LEU A 308 8.28 -4.06 23.18
CA LEU A 308 8.87 -3.09 22.27
C LEU A 308 10.37 -3.35 22.11
N GLU A 309 11.10 -3.65 23.18
CA GLU A 309 12.53 -3.95 23.12
C GLU A 309 12.83 -5.21 22.27
N GLU A 310 12.01 -6.26 22.39
CA GLU A 310 12.12 -7.48 21.58
C GLU A 310 11.98 -7.20 20.07
N LEU A 311 11.20 -6.17 19.69
CA LEU A 311 10.98 -5.79 18.30
C LEU A 311 12.04 -4.85 17.73
N GLN A 312 13.02 -4.41 18.52
CA GLN A 312 14.11 -3.59 18.00
C GLN A 312 14.85 -4.31 16.89
N ILE A 313 15.02 -3.66 15.75
CA ILE A 313 15.75 -4.21 14.61
C ILE A 313 17.24 -4.06 14.89
N LYS A 314 17.88 -5.18 15.27
CA LYS A 314 19.29 -5.24 15.69
C LYS A 314 20.20 -5.90 14.65
N GLU A 315 19.66 -6.75 13.77
CA GLU A 315 20.44 -7.61 12.86
C GLU A 315 20.27 -7.21 11.38
N CYS A 316 19.08 -6.79 10.97
CA CYS A 316 18.80 -6.49 9.57
C CYS A 316 19.41 -5.14 9.16
N VAL A 317 20.25 -5.16 8.13
CA VAL A 317 20.74 -3.95 7.46
C VAL A 317 19.74 -3.58 6.38
N GLY A 318 18.90 -2.60 6.67
CA GLY A 318 17.80 -2.21 5.82
C GLY A 318 18.15 -1.22 4.70
N ASP A 319 17.11 -0.67 4.11
CA ASP A 319 17.20 0.20 2.92
C ASP A 319 17.93 1.53 3.19
N TRP A 320 18.00 2.00 4.44
CA TRP A 320 18.77 3.19 4.82
C TRP A 320 20.27 3.07 4.51
N ALA A 321 20.83 1.86 4.53
CA ALA A 321 22.24 1.61 4.29
C ALA A 321 22.73 2.04 2.90
N VAL A 322 21.82 2.20 1.95
CA VAL A 322 22.15 2.78 0.62
C VAL A 322 22.79 4.17 0.76
N TRP A 323 22.34 4.95 1.75
CA TRP A 323 22.81 6.31 2.02
C TRP A 323 23.61 6.45 3.31
N ARG A 324 23.54 5.46 4.19
CA ARG A 324 24.21 5.39 5.50
C ARG A 324 24.88 4.02 5.71
N PRO A 325 25.88 3.65 4.87
CA PRO A 325 26.42 2.27 4.82
C PRO A 325 27.11 1.83 6.11
N ASN A 326 27.56 2.77 6.94
CA ASN A 326 28.29 2.47 8.18
C ASN A 326 27.41 2.58 9.44
N LEU A 327 26.11 2.88 9.27
CA LEU A 327 25.20 2.97 10.38
C LEU A 327 24.67 1.57 10.74
N ARG A 328 24.89 1.16 12.00
CA ARG A 328 24.36 -0.12 12.49
C ARG A 328 22.86 -0.05 12.71
N PRO A 329 22.13 -1.19 12.61
CA PRO A 329 20.71 -1.26 12.96
C PRO A 329 20.45 -0.88 14.43
N GLY A 330 19.26 -0.37 14.73
CA GLY A 330 18.89 0.04 16.08
C GLY A 330 17.53 0.72 16.21
N GLY A 331 16.77 0.81 15.10
CA GLY A 331 15.44 1.43 15.08
C GLY A 331 14.31 0.43 15.17
N TRP A 332 13.07 0.95 15.12
CA TRP A 332 11.82 0.18 15.08
C TRP A 332 11.04 0.49 13.80
N ALA A 333 10.33 -0.53 13.33
CA ALA A 333 9.35 -0.39 12.28
C ALA A 333 7.96 -0.11 12.89
N PHE A 334 7.07 0.45 12.08
CA PHE A 334 5.68 0.77 12.42
C PHE A 334 4.83 -0.49 12.71
N GLN A 335 5.10 -1.60 12.00
CA GLN A 335 4.40 -2.86 12.08
C GLN A 335 5.10 -3.86 13.02
N TYR A 336 4.53 -5.07 13.16
CA TYR A 336 5.17 -6.20 13.88
C TYR A 336 6.51 -6.58 13.25
N ARG A 337 6.58 -6.64 11.91
CA ARG A 337 7.76 -7.00 11.14
C ARG A 337 7.85 -6.17 9.86
N ASN A 338 8.86 -5.32 9.78
CA ASN A 338 9.26 -4.62 8.56
C ASN A 338 10.76 -4.25 8.67
N ASP A 339 11.58 -5.28 8.86
CA ASP A 339 12.97 -5.17 9.31
C ASP A 339 13.86 -4.36 8.34
N HIS A 340 13.49 -4.28 7.05
CA HIS A 340 14.21 -3.46 6.08
C HIS A 340 13.91 -1.97 6.20
N TYR A 341 12.92 -1.59 6.99
CA TYR A 341 12.50 -0.22 7.13
C TYR A 341 12.07 0.16 8.55
N PRO A 342 13.01 0.24 9.51
CA PRO A 342 12.77 1.07 10.69
C PRO A 342 12.61 2.52 10.23
N ASP A 343 11.74 3.27 10.87
CA ASP A 343 11.61 4.70 10.58
C ASP A 343 11.93 5.57 11.79
N VAL A 344 12.14 6.86 11.52
CA VAL A 344 12.62 7.80 12.55
C VAL A 344 11.52 8.10 13.56
N ASP A 345 10.27 8.16 13.12
CA ASP A 345 9.11 8.52 13.94
C ASP A 345 8.87 7.43 15.00
N ASP A 346 8.73 6.18 14.58
CA ASP A 346 8.52 5.04 15.46
C ASP A 346 9.71 4.85 16.41
N THR A 347 10.92 4.94 15.86
CA THR A 347 12.14 4.82 16.67
C THR A 347 12.19 5.88 17.77
N ALA A 348 11.84 7.12 17.47
CA ALA A 348 11.84 8.21 18.43
C ALA A 348 10.78 8.00 19.53
N VAL A 349 9.55 7.65 19.15
CA VAL A 349 8.44 7.47 20.09
C VAL A 349 8.70 6.27 21.00
N VAL A 350 9.20 5.15 20.45
CA VAL A 350 9.59 3.99 21.27
C VAL A 350 10.72 4.33 22.22
N ALA A 351 11.81 4.95 21.72
CA ALA A 351 12.94 5.34 22.56
C ALA A 351 12.50 6.26 23.72
N MET A 352 11.62 7.22 23.46
CA MET A 352 11.07 8.10 24.50
C MET A 352 10.20 7.33 25.52
N ALA A 353 9.46 6.30 25.10
CA ALA A 353 8.66 5.48 26.00
C ALA A 353 9.55 4.65 26.92
N LEU A 354 10.59 4.01 26.38
CA LEU A 354 11.59 3.24 27.15
C LEU A 354 12.35 4.14 28.14
N ASP A 355 12.81 5.32 27.71
CA ASP A 355 13.50 6.29 28.58
C ASP A 355 12.61 6.74 29.75
N ARG A 356 11.34 7.03 29.48
CA ARG A 356 10.37 7.42 30.53
C ARG A 356 10.04 6.28 31.49
N ALA A 357 10.04 5.03 31.03
CA ALA A 357 9.85 3.87 31.87
C ALA A 357 11.04 3.66 32.82
N GLY A 358 12.24 4.02 32.37
CA GLY A 358 13.43 4.10 33.22
C GLY A 358 14.04 2.76 33.62
N GLU A 359 13.79 1.67 32.86
CA GLU A 359 14.33 0.35 33.17
C GLU A 359 15.80 0.25 32.73
N PRO A 360 16.72 -0.02 33.67
CA PRO A 360 18.17 -0.08 33.37
C PRO A 360 18.55 -1.15 32.35
N SER A 361 17.77 -2.24 32.24
CA SER A 361 17.99 -3.31 31.27
C SER A 361 17.87 -2.83 29.82
N GLN A 362 17.12 -1.75 29.56
CA GLN A 362 16.84 -1.20 28.24
C GLN A 362 17.87 -0.14 27.77
N ALA A 363 18.91 0.12 28.57
CA ALA A 363 19.92 1.17 28.28
C ALA A 363 20.65 0.95 26.94
N GLU A 364 20.98 -0.29 26.58
CA GLU A 364 21.65 -0.61 25.31
C GLU A 364 20.68 -0.38 24.11
N SER A 365 19.42 -0.76 24.26
CA SER A 365 18.39 -0.55 23.23
C SER A 365 18.17 0.95 22.97
N LEU A 366 18.13 1.76 24.03
CA LEU A 366 18.09 3.22 23.94
C LEU A 366 19.32 3.80 23.25
N SER A 367 20.52 3.36 23.66
CA SER A 367 21.77 3.83 23.06
C SER A 367 21.82 3.57 21.56
N ARG A 368 21.41 2.37 21.11
CA ARG A 368 21.29 2.02 19.68
C ARG A 368 20.28 2.87 18.93
N ALA A 369 19.12 3.13 19.54
CA ALA A 369 18.07 3.97 18.95
C ALA A 369 18.57 5.39 18.72
N VAL A 370 19.19 5.99 19.73
CA VAL A 370 19.77 7.35 19.65
C VAL A 370 20.84 7.42 18.57
N GLU A 371 21.77 6.44 18.54
CA GLU A 371 22.79 6.35 17.50
C GLU A 371 22.16 6.28 16.10
N TRP A 372 21.12 5.45 15.94
CA TRP A 372 20.44 5.27 14.66
C TRP A 372 19.73 6.55 14.21
N ILE A 373 18.98 7.23 15.11
CA ILE A 373 18.30 8.50 14.83
C ILE A 373 19.31 9.57 14.40
N ILE A 374 20.39 9.73 15.15
CA ILE A 374 21.47 10.70 14.84
C ILE A 374 22.10 10.37 13.48
N GLY A 375 22.34 9.09 13.22
CA GLY A 375 22.91 8.62 11.96
C GLY A 375 21.99 8.86 10.74
N MET A 376 20.67 8.93 10.96
CA MET A 376 19.68 9.23 9.92
C MET A 376 19.52 10.73 9.67
N GLN A 377 20.01 11.59 10.55
CA GLN A 377 19.89 13.05 10.42
C GLN A 377 20.40 13.54 9.06
N SER A 378 19.64 14.41 8.43
CA SER A 378 20.04 15.04 7.18
C SER A 378 21.03 16.17 7.40
N LYS A 379 21.73 16.63 6.34
CA LYS A 379 22.80 17.65 6.47
C LYS A 379 22.31 19.01 6.97
N ASN A 380 21.02 19.27 6.84
CA ASN A 380 20.41 20.53 7.28
C ASN A 380 19.59 20.40 8.60
N GLY A 381 19.75 19.29 9.30
CA GLY A 381 19.10 19.06 10.60
C GLY A 381 17.96 18.04 10.56
#